data_4849ed39fd5461c167818c7c00416d78
#
_entry.id   4849ed39fd5461c167818c7c00416d78
#
_cell.length_a   1.000
_cell.length_b   1.000
_cell.length_c   1.000
_cell.angle_alpha   90.00
_cell.angle_beta   90.00
_cell.angle_gamma   90.00
#
_symmetry.space_group_name_H-M   'P 1'
#
loop_
_entity.id
_entity.type
_entity.pdbx_description
1 polymer ?
#
loop_
_entity_poly.entity_id
_entity_poly.type
_entity_poly.pdbx_seq_one_letter_code
_entity_poly.pdbx_strand_id
1 'polypeptide(L)'
;MKILAKETAIYGVSSIVGKFLNWMLVPLYTYVLQQQSDYGIVTNLYAWTALLLVVLTYGMETGFFRFANKEGENAQTVYTTSLITLFTTSLLFALVCVIWQAPLANALGYPSHSEFVALLGVTVAIDAFASIPFAYLRYKKRPLQFAALKLLFVFLNIALNLFFLVLCPKIQEWGIISAWYNPNYGVGYVFVANILATAIQTICLLPAVWEGFRKKNGLLAPDSQQIFSWDLLKQMLRYSLPLLVLGVCGIMNQTLDRILFPFFYEGADAQTQLGIYGACFKVAMVMMMFTQAFRYAYEPFVFAKHKDRESVAAYADAMKYYIIFSYMILLGMIFYLDLLKFIIAPSYWEGLKVVPVVLWTYIFQGVYFNLSFWYKLTDKTQWGAYFSILGVIITFVLQAIFVPRIGYMASAASSTVCYLVIMLLSYFVGRKHLEIPYDLRRIGIYTLLVLTLLAGYYTLAHLLPINEWMKMGIGTILLIIYCVIFYCLDGKTLIKKK
;
A
#
# COMPACT_ATOMS: atom_id res chain seq x y z
N MET A 1 25.08 15.36 0.62
CA MET A 1 24.58 14.06 0.07
C MET A 1 24.51 12.94 1.10
N LYS A 2 25.54 12.60 1.88
CA LYS A 2 25.50 11.50 2.89
C LYS A 2 24.41 11.67 3.96
N ILE A 3 24.16 12.88 4.47
CA ILE A 3 23.11 13.15 5.48
C ILE A 3 21.73 12.95 4.90
N LEU A 4 21.45 13.47 3.71
CA LEU A 4 20.15 13.30 3.02
C LEU A 4 19.88 11.83 2.71
N ALA A 5 20.88 11.08 2.26
CA ALA A 5 20.76 9.63 2.03
C ALA A 5 20.46 8.87 3.32
N LYS A 6 21.09 9.25 4.45
CA LYS A 6 20.83 8.64 5.76
C LYS A 6 19.38 8.93 6.24
N GLU A 7 18.92 10.17 6.11
CA GLU A 7 17.56 10.55 6.47
C GLU A 7 16.53 9.80 5.62
N THR A 8 16.72 9.78 4.30
CA THR A 8 15.83 9.04 3.37
C THR A 8 15.81 7.55 3.68
N ALA A 9 16.97 6.96 4.01
CA ALA A 9 17.05 5.56 4.42
C ALA A 9 16.26 5.28 5.71
N ILE A 10 16.32 6.15 6.72
CA ILE A 10 15.54 5.98 7.96
C ILE A 10 14.05 6.03 7.66
N TYR A 11 13.57 6.99 6.86
CA TYR A 11 12.15 7.07 6.48
C TYR A 11 11.71 5.84 5.66
N GLY A 12 12.53 5.41 4.70
CA GLY A 12 12.23 4.25 3.87
C GLY A 12 12.19 2.94 4.67
N VAL A 13 13.24 2.68 5.45
CA VAL A 13 13.36 1.47 6.28
C VAL A 13 12.23 1.41 7.31
N SER A 14 11.95 2.51 8.04
CA SER A 14 10.85 2.51 9.03
C SER A 14 9.49 2.24 8.39
N SER A 15 9.25 2.74 7.18
CA SER A 15 8.01 2.47 6.44
C SER A 15 7.90 1.00 5.99
N ILE A 16 8.99 0.41 5.49
CA ILE A 16 9.02 -1.00 5.05
C ILE A 16 8.87 -1.93 6.25
N VAL A 17 9.63 -1.69 7.31
CA VAL A 17 9.55 -2.47 8.57
C VAL A 17 8.14 -2.38 9.17
N GLY A 18 7.54 -1.17 9.18
CA GLY A 18 6.17 -1.00 9.65
C GLY A 18 5.16 -1.82 8.86
N LYS A 19 5.28 -1.86 7.54
CA LYS A 19 4.41 -2.68 6.67
C LYS A 19 4.63 -4.18 6.87
N PHE A 20 5.87 -4.61 7.02
CA PHE A 20 6.21 -6.01 7.28
C PHE A 20 5.66 -6.48 8.63
N LEU A 21 5.85 -5.70 9.68
CA LEU A 21 5.30 -6.01 11.00
C LEU A 21 3.77 -6.05 11.00
N ASN A 22 3.12 -5.10 10.33
CA ASN A 22 1.66 -5.11 10.19
C ASN A 22 1.16 -6.31 9.35
N TRP A 23 1.96 -6.75 8.37
CA TRP A 23 1.68 -7.96 7.60
C TRP A 23 1.71 -9.22 8.49
N MET A 24 2.52 -9.25 9.55
CA MET A 24 2.54 -10.36 10.52
C MET A 24 1.22 -10.53 11.28
N LEU A 25 0.29 -9.58 11.22
CA LEU A 25 -1.07 -9.76 11.74
C LEU A 25 -1.93 -10.71 10.86
N VAL A 26 -1.52 -11.00 9.64
CA VAL A 26 -2.27 -11.90 8.74
C VAL A 26 -2.39 -13.33 9.29
N PRO A 27 -1.30 -13.98 9.73
CA PRO A 27 -1.41 -15.24 10.45
C PRO A 27 -2.35 -15.14 11.65
N LEU A 28 -2.17 -14.12 12.49
CA LEU A 28 -3.01 -13.94 13.67
C LEU A 28 -4.49 -13.92 13.29
N TYR A 29 -4.89 -13.10 12.34
CA TYR A 29 -6.30 -12.96 11.95
C TYR A 29 -6.84 -14.24 11.32
N THR A 30 -6.10 -14.90 10.43
CA THR A 30 -6.58 -16.09 9.75
C THR A 30 -6.71 -17.31 10.65
N TYR A 31 -5.87 -17.42 11.71
CA TYR A 31 -5.92 -18.53 12.66
C TYR A 31 -6.85 -18.28 13.85
N VAL A 32 -7.13 -17.02 14.19
CA VAL A 32 -7.86 -16.68 15.43
C VAL A 32 -9.31 -16.25 15.17
N LEU A 33 -9.58 -15.56 14.05
CA LEU A 33 -10.96 -15.22 13.66
C LEU A 33 -11.75 -16.50 13.32
N GLN A 34 -12.97 -16.57 13.84
CA GLN A 34 -13.77 -17.80 13.79
C GLN A 34 -14.21 -18.17 12.38
N GLN A 35 -14.50 -17.17 11.55
CA GLN A 35 -15.03 -17.36 10.20
C GLN A 35 -14.19 -16.65 9.15
N GLN A 36 -14.12 -17.20 7.94
CA GLN A 36 -13.46 -16.56 6.81
C GLN A 36 -14.14 -15.24 6.41
N SER A 37 -15.45 -15.13 6.61
CA SER A 37 -16.24 -13.90 6.42
C SER A 37 -15.73 -12.75 7.30
N ASP A 38 -15.24 -13.04 8.51
CA ASP A 38 -14.68 -12.04 9.42
C ASP A 38 -13.46 -11.37 8.80
N TYR A 39 -12.59 -12.17 8.20
CA TYR A 39 -11.42 -11.63 7.49
C TYR A 39 -11.81 -10.92 6.19
N GLY A 40 -12.92 -11.30 5.58
CA GLY A 40 -13.53 -10.58 4.45
C GLY A 40 -13.98 -9.18 4.83
N ILE A 41 -14.63 -9.03 5.97
CA ILE A 41 -15.04 -7.73 6.55
C ILE A 41 -13.80 -6.85 6.77
N VAL A 42 -12.77 -7.40 7.42
CA VAL A 42 -11.48 -6.68 7.62
C VAL A 42 -10.87 -6.24 6.29
N THR A 43 -10.84 -7.12 5.30
CA THR A 43 -10.25 -6.85 3.98
C THR A 43 -10.99 -5.75 3.24
N ASN A 44 -12.34 -5.78 3.22
CA ASN A 44 -13.16 -4.78 2.57
C ASN A 44 -13.07 -3.41 3.26
N LEU A 45 -13.28 -3.39 4.57
CA LEU A 45 -13.32 -2.14 5.32
C LEU A 45 -11.94 -1.43 5.35
N TYR A 46 -10.84 -2.15 5.41
CA TYR A 46 -9.51 -1.54 5.24
C TYR A 46 -9.24 -1.04 3.81
N ALA A 47 -9.85 -1.64 2.79
CA ALA A 47 -9.77 -1.09 1.43
C ALA A 47 -10.52 0.25 1.34
N TRP A 48 -11.71 0.36 1.95
CA TRP A 48 -12.42 1.63 2.10
C TRP A 48 -11.63 2.66 2.91
N THR A 49 -11.03 2.25 4.03
CA THR A 49 -10.19 3.12 4.87
C THR A 49 -9.04 3.73 4.06
N ALA A 50 -8.37 2.94 3.24
CA ALA A 50 -7.27 3.42 2.40
C ALA A 50 -7.75 4.46 1.37
N LEU A 51 -8.90 4.26 0.75
CA LEU A 51 -9.50 5.21 -0.19
C LEU A 51 -9.94 6.51 0.51
N LEU A 52 -10.66 6.38 1.62
CA LEU A 52 -11.19 7.52 2.38
C LEU A 52 -10.07 8.39 2.97
N LEU A 53 -8.95 7.79 3.39
CA LEU A 53 -7.78 8.52 3.87
C LEU A 53 -7.20 9.44 2.78
N VAL A 54 -7.09 8.97 1.55
CA VAL A 54 -6.61 9.79 0.43
C VAL A 54 -7.60 10.91 0.11
N VAL A 55 -8.90 10.61 0.12
CA VAL A 55 -9.96 11.62 -0.08
C VAL A 55 -9.91 12.69 1.01
N LEU A 56 -9.76 12.27 2.29
CA LEU A 56 -9.81 13.19 3.43
C LEU A 56 -8.54 14.03 3.61
N THR A 57 -7.40 13.55 3.14
CA THR A 57 -6.14 14.31 3.12
C THR A 57 -6.04 15.26 1.92
N TYR A 58 -6.81 15.03 0.86
CA TYR A 58 -6.94 15.81 -0.38
C TYR A 58 -5.64 16.48 -0.87
N GLY A 59 -4.50 15.76 -0.76
CA GLY A 59 -3.19 16.21 -1.24
C GLY A 59 -2.56 17.36 -0.42
N MET A 60 -3.12 17.69 0.75
CA MET A 60 -2.68 18.80 1.59
C MET A 60 -1.23 18.62 2.09
N GLU A 61 -0.78 17.39 2.28
CA GLU A 61 0.61 17.09 2.63
C GLU A 61 1.60 17.61 1.56
N THR A 62 1.30 17.36 0.28
CA THR A 62 2.12 17.84 -0.83
C THR A 62 2.02 19.38 -0.95
N GLY A 63 0.81 19.91 -0.74
CA GLY A 63 0.58 21.36 -0.64
C GLY A 63 1.45 21.98 0.46
N PHE A 64 1.43 21.40 1.67
CA PHE A 64 2.25 21.85 2.78
C PHE A 64 3.74 21.94 2.41
N PHE A 65 4.34 20.87 1.86
CA PHE A 65 5.75 20.88 1.47
C PHE A 65 6.06 21.94 0.41
N ARG A 66 5.19 22.12 -0.56
CA ARG A 66 5.39 23.12 -1.62
C ARG A 66 5.38 24.54 -1.05
N PHE A 67 4.35 24.88 -0.29
CA PHE A 67 4.16 26.25 0.19
C PHE A 67 5.08 26.58 1.38
N ALA A 68 5.43 25.62 2.25
CA ALA A 68 6.38 25.82 3.34
C ALA A 68 7.82 26.09 2.86
N ASN A 69 8.16 25.70 1.61
CA ASN A 69 9.47 25.98 0.99
C ASN A 69 9.40 27.12 -0.04
N LYS A 70 8.23 27.79 -0.21
CA LYS A 70 8.07 28.88 -1.17
C LYS A 70 8.60 30.19 -0.58
N GLU A 71 9.42 30.90 -1.33
CA GLU A 71 9.92 32.21 -0.94
C GLU A 71 8.76 33.21 -0.71
N GLY A 72 8.84 33.97 0.35
CA GLY A 72 7.80 34.92 0.76
C GLY A 72 6.67 34.36 1.60
N GLU A 73 6.57 33.05 1.76
CA GLU A 73 5.55 32.41 2.61
C GLU A 73 6.12 32.07 4.00
N ASN A 74 5.32 32.27 5.04
CA ASN A 74 5.68 31.86 6.40
C ASN A 74 5.34 30.37 6.61
N ALA A 75 6.36 29.54 6.70
CA ALA A 75 6.20 28.09 6.87
C ALA A 75 5.36 27.71 8.11
N GLN A 76 5.34 28.55 9.16
CA GLN A 76 4.53 28.31 10.34
C GLN A 76 3.05 28.58 10.05
N THR A 77 2.73 29.67 9.35
CA THR A 77 1.35 29.97 8.88
C THR A 77 0.85 28.89 7.91
N VAL A 78 1.71 28.40 7.01
CA VAL A 78 1.39 27.26 6.12
C VAL A 78 1.04 26.02 6.93
N TYR A 79 1.85 25.71 7.95
CA TYR A 79 1.62 24.55 8.83
C TYR A 79 0.31 24.67 9.60
N THR A 80 0.07 25.78 10.29
CA THR A 80 -1.13 25.96 11.12
C THR A 80 -2.40 26.05 10.28
N THR A 81 -2.35 26.72 9.11
CA THR A 81 -3.47 26.72 8.16
C THR A 81 -3.83 25.32 7.69
N SER A 82 -2.84 24.51 7.28
CA SER A 82 -3.03 23.10 6.88
C SER A 82 -3.60 22.27 8.01
N LEU A 83 -3.07 22.44 9.22
CA LEU A 83 -3.46 21.67 10.40
C LEU A 83 -4.91 21.97 10.81
N ILE A 84 -5.29 23.25 10.88
CA ILE A 84 -6.66 23.65 11.24
C ILE A 84 -7.66 23.17 10.18
N THR A 85 -7.30 23.28 8.90
CA THR A 85 -8.17 22.83 7.81
C THR A 85 -8.41 21.32 7.89
N LEU A 86 -7.34 20.51 8.01
CA LEU A 86 -7.48 19.06 8.15
C LEU A 86 -8.16 18.64 9.45
N PHE A 87 -7.92 19.32 10.55
CA PHE A 87 -8.64 19.07 11.80
C PHE A 87 -10.15 19.27 11.60
N THR A 88 -10.55 20.40 11.01
CA THR A 88 -11.97 20.72 10.79
C THR A 88 -12.65 19.72 9.86
N THR A 89 -12.03 19.40 8.71
CA THR A 89 -12.60 18.45 7.75
C THR A 89 -12.64 17.03 8.30
N SER A 90 -11.60 16.62 9.05
CA SER A 90 -11.55 15.30 9.70
C SER A 90 -12.58 15.17 10.82
N LEU A 91 -12.77 16.22 11.61
CA LEU A 91 -13.80 16.25 12.65
C LEU A 91 -15.20 16.15 12.07
N LEU A 92 -15.48 16.92 11.02
CA LEU A 92 -16.78 16.85 10.31
C LEU A 92 -17.02 15.46 9.73
N PHE A 93 -16.00 14.85 9.12
CA PHE A 93 -16.09 13.50 8.59
C PHE A 93 -16.34 12.46 9.69
N ALA A 94 -15.65 12.54 10.83
CA ALA A 94 -15.87 11.68 11.98
C ALA A 94 -17.31 11.81 12.51
N LEU A 95 -17.81 13.04 12.66
CA LEU A 95 -19.19 13.29 13.07
C LEU A 95 -20.21 12.70 12.10
N VAL A 96 -19.99 12.83 10.80
CA VAL A 96 -20.84 12.20 9.77
C VAL A 96 -20.83 10.68 9.94
N CYS A 97 -19.66 10.05 10.08
CA CYS A 97 -19.57 8.59 10.25
C CYS A 97 -20.23 8.10 11.54
N VAL A 98 -20.17 8.86 12.63
CA VAL A 98 -20.80 8.49 13.92
C VAL A 98 -22.31 8.71 13.89
N ILE A 99 -22.78 9.85 13.37
CA ILE A 99 -24.22 10.19 13.36
C ILE A 99 -24.98 9.30 12.36
N TRP A 100 -24.41 9.08 11.18
CA TRP A 100 -25.03 8.27 10.12
C TRP A 100 -24.44 6.86 10.00
N GLN A 101 -23.90 6.30 11.10
CA GLN A 101 -23.31 4.96 11.09
C GLN A 101 -24.24 3.86 10.54
N ALA A 102 -25.53 3.87 10.92
CA ALA A 102 -26.50 2.85 10.50
C ALA A 102 -26.84 2.95 8.99
N PRO A 103 -27.20 4.12 8.41
CA PRO A 103 -27.39 4.23 6.95
C PRO A 103 -26.13 3.87 6.15
N LEU A 104 -24.95 4.30 6.63
CA LEU A 104 -23.68 4.01 5.97
C LEU A 104 -23.34 2.51 6.02
N ALA A 105 -23.56 1.87 7.17
CA ALA A 105 -23.34 0.43 7.31
C ALA A 105 -24.29 -0.37 6.40
N ASN A 106 -25.55 0.03 6.31
CA ASN A 106 -26.51 -0.59 5.37
C ASN A 106 -26.05 -0.45 3.92
N ALA A 107 -25.59 0.74 3.53
CA ALA A 107 -25.07 0.99 2.16
C ALA A 107 -23.81 0.17 1.85
N LEU A 108 -22.97 -0.12 2.85
CA LEU A 108 -21.77 -0.92 2.72
C LEU A 108 -22.04 -2.44 2.84
N GLY A 109 -23.28 -2.86 3.14
CA GLY A 109 -23.65 -4.28 3.31
C GLY A 109 -23.34 -4.84 4.70
N TYR A 110 -23.23 -4.00 5.74
CA TYR A 110 -22.98 -4.40 7.14
C TYR A 110 -24.06 -3.92 8.11
N PRO A 111 -25.34 -4.24 7.89
CA PRO A 111 -26.46 -3.71 8.69
C PRO A 111 -26.36 -4.06 10.18
N SER A 112 -25.77 -5.22 10.49
CA SER A 112 -25.64 -5.73 11.87
C SER A 112 -24.47 -5.13 12.65
N HIS A 113 -23.59 -4.37 11.99
CA HIS A 113 -22.31 -3.89 12.55
C HIS A 113 -22.06 -2.41 12.19
N SER A 114 -23.03 -1.56 12.53
CA SER A 114 -22.91 -0.11 12.26
C SER A 114 -21.75 0.53 13.00
N GLU A 115 -21.36 -0.01 14.15
CA GLU A 115 -20.23 0.45 14.95
C GLU A 115 -18.87 0.34 14.21
N PHE A 116 -18.73 -0.60 13.27
CA PHE A 116 -17.48 -0.73 12.48
C PHE A 116 -17.25 0.51 11.61
N VAL A 117 -18.33 1.07 11.05
CA VAL A 117 -18.25 2.29 10.24
C VAL A 117 -17.87 3.48 11.11
N ALA A 118 -18.42 3.60 12.31
CA ALA A 118 -18.06 4.66 13.24
C ALA A 118 -16.59 4.54 13.68
N LEU A 119 -16.15 3.36 14.10
CA LEU A 119 -14.75 3.10 14.54
C LEU A 119 -13.75 3.43 13.44
N LEU A 120 -14.00 2.96 12.21
CA LEU A 120 -13.10 3.20 11.08
C LEU A 120 -13.17 4.64 10.59
N GLY A 121 -14.36 5.25 10.57
CA GLY A 121 -14.51 6.66 10.22
C GLY A 121 -13.72 7.58 11.15
N VAL A 122 -13.79 7.34 12.46
CA VAL A 122 -13.00 8.07 13.46
C VAL A 122 -11.49 7.78 13.28
N THR A 123 -11.12 6.52 13.02
CA THR A 123 -9.72 6.16 12.76
C THR A 123 -9.15 6.90 11.55
N VAL A 124 -9.88 6.91 10.43
CA VAL A 124 -9.49 7.65 9.21
C VAL A 124 -9.37 9.15 9.49
N ALA A 125 -10.28 9.71 10.27
CA ALA A 125 -10.25 11.13 10.63
C ALA A 125 -9.00 11.49 11.45
N ILE A 126 -8.64 10.65 12.43
CA ILE A 126 -7.43 10.82 13.24
C ILE A 126 -6.17 10.67 12.38
N ASP A 127 -6.12 9.68 11.49
CA ASP A 127 -4.99 9.44 10.58
C ASP A 127 -4.81 10.59 9.58
N ALA A 128 -5.92 11.12 9.03
CA ALA A 128 -5.87 12.27 8.13
C ALA A 128 -5.35 13.52 8.84
N PHE A 129 -5.82 13.80 10.04
CA PHE A 129 -5.29 14.89 10.88
C PHE A 129 -3.80 14.70 11.16
N ALA A 130 -3.37 13.50 11.55
CA ALA A 130 -1.99 13.17 11.87
C ALA A 130 -1.03 13.32 10.67
N SER A 131 -1.54 13.32 9.43
CA SER A 131 -0.72 13.44 8.22
C SER A 131 0.12 14.73 8.20
N ILE A 132 -0.44 15.86 8.64
CA ILE A 132 0.27 17.16 8.66
C ILE A 132 1.34 17.24 9.76
N PRO A 133 1.11 16.84 11.02
CA PRO A 133 2.18 16.71 12.01
C PRO A 133 3.31 15.79 11.58
N PHE A 134 3.01 14.67 10.92
CA PHE A 134 4.05 13.81 10.33
C PHE A 134 4.82 14.49 9.20
N ALA A 135 4.13 15.23 8.33
CA ALA A 135 4.79 16.04 7.30
C ALA A 135 5.69 17.12 7.90
N TYR A 136 5.26 17.74 9.00
CA TYR A 136 6.03 18.74 9.73
C TYR A 136 7.32 18.14 10.34
N LEU A 137 7.26 16.95 10.93
CA LEU A 137 8.47 16.25 11.41
C LEU A 137 9.48 16.01 10.29
N ARG A 138 9.02 15.67 9.08
CA ARG A 138 9.88 15.52 7.91
C ARG A 138 10.45 16.86 7.44
N TYR A 139 9.63 17.90 7.42
CA TYR A 139 10.06 19.27 7.09
C TYR A 139 11.14 19.76 8.06
N LYS A 140 10.99 19.47 9.36
CA LYS A 140 11.98 19.78 10.41
C LYS A 140 13.17 18.84 10.46
N LYS A 141 13.29 17.86 9.52
CA LYS A 141 14.35 16.86 9.46
C LYS A 141 14.54 16.08 10.77
N ARG A 142 13.43 15.58 11.33
CA ARG A 142 13.40 14.76 12.55
C ARG A 142 13.09 13.29 12.22
N PRO A 143 13.97 12.57 11.49
CA PRO A 143 13.67 11.22 10.99
C PRO A 143 13.48 10.20 12.10
N LEU A 144 14.23 10.28 13.20
CA LEU A 144 14.13 9.34 14.31
C LEU A 144 12.80 9.47 15.05
N GLN A 145 12.32 10.70 15.27
CA GLN A 145 11.02 10.93 15.90
C GLN A 145 9.87 10.42 15.02
N PHE A 146 9.95 10.69 13.71
CA PHE A 146 9.01 10.15 12.73
C PHE A 146 8.98 8.61 12.76
N ALA A 147 10.16 7.98 12.67
CA ALA A 147 10.29 6.53 12.66
C ALA A 147 9.79 5.89 13.98
N ALA A 148 10.17 6.47 15.12
CA ALA A 148 9.75 5.98 16.44
C ALA A 148 8.21 6.01 16.59
N LEU A 149 7.55 7.09 16.16
CA LEU A 149 6.09 7.20 16.24
C LEU A 149 5.39 6.23 15.26
N LYS A 150 5.92 6.04 14.04
CA LYS A 150 5.37 5.05 13.12
C LYS A 150 5.53 3.61 13.63
N LEU A 151 6.66 3.29 14.22
CA LEU A 151 6.89 1.96 14.82
C LEU A 151 6.07 1.77 16.10
N LEU A 152 5.88 2.83 16.91
CA LEU A 152 5.00 2.81 18.08
C LEU A 152 3.58 2.38 17.71
N PHE A 153 3.00 3.00 16.66
CA PHE A 153 1.69 2.58 16.16
C PHE A 153 1.64 1.09 15.82
N VAL A 154 2.63 0.61 15.03
CA VAL A 154 2.64 -0.79 14.60
C VAL A 154 2.77 -1.73 15.79
N PHE A 155 3.67 -1.42 16.73
CA PHE A 155 3.85 -2.19 17.95
C PHE A 155 2.58 -2.22 18.82
N LEU A 156 1.95 -1.07 19.03
CA LEU A 156 0.69 -0.97 19.79
C LEU A 156 -0.42 -1.75 19.10
N ASN A 157 -0.55 -1.61 17.77
CA ASN A 157 -1.58 -2.32 17.00
C ASN A 157 -1.40 -3.85 17.13
N ILE A 158 -0.17 -4.36 17.02
CA ILE A 158 0.11 -5.78 17.21
C ILE A 158 -0.17 -6.20 18.67
N ALA A 159 0.31 -5.46 19.64
CA ALA A 159 0.12 -5.78 21.07
C ALA A 159 -1.36 -5.80 21.47
N LEU A 160 -2.14 -4.80 21.02
CA LEU A 160 -3.56 -4.73 21.27
C LEU A 160 -4.35 -5.84 20.55
N ASN A 161 -3.99 -6.20 19.33
CA ASN A 161 -4.60 -7.34 18.65
C ASN A 161 -4.30 -8.66 19.38
N LEU A 162 -3.06 -8.88 19.83
CA LEU A 162 -2.71 -10.05 20.65
C LEU A 162 -3.47 -10.03 22.00
N PHE A 163 -3.59 -8.88 22.62
CA PHE A 163 -4.34 -8.72 23.85
C PHE A 163 -5.82 -9.09 23.67
N PHE A 164 -6.53 -8.46 22.72
CA PHE A 164 -7.96 -8.68 22.54
C PHE A 164 -8.29 -10.05 21.94
N LEU A 165 -7.52 -10.53 20.97
CA LEU A 165 -7.85 -11.75 20.23
C LEU A 165 -7.25 -13.02 20.83
N VAL A 166 -6.16 -12.93 21.58
CA VAL A 166 -5.47 -14.12 22.13
C VAL A 166 -5.52 -14.17 23.65
N LEU A 167 -5.21 -13.06 24.32
CA LEU A 167 -5.12 -13.04 25.78
C LEU A 167 -6.51 -12.98 26.43
N CYS A 168 -7.36 -12.03 26.03
CA CYS A 168 -8.70 -11.85 26.63
C CYS A 168 -9.57 -13.13 26.58
N PRO A 169 -9.61 -13.90 25.47
CA PRO A 169 -10.36 -15.17 25.48
C PRO A 169 -9.87 -16.19 26.52
N LYS A 170 -8.57 -16.19 26.85
CA LYS A 170 -7.99 -17.12 27.83
C LYS A 170 -8.24 -16.72 29.28
N ILE A 171 -8.44 -15.44 29.53
CA ILE A 171 -8.64 -14.88 30.86
C ILE A 171 -10.03 -14.27 31.04
N GLN A 172 -10.97 -14.63 30.16
CA GLN A 172 -12.35 -14.11 30.17
C GLN A 172 -13.10 -14.37 31.48
N GLU A 173 -12.72 -15.41 32.23
CA GLU A 173 -13.32 -15.74 33.53
C GLU A 173 -12.87 -14.80 34.66
N TRP A 174 -11.84 -14.00 34.47
CA TRP A 174 -11.40 -13.03 35.44
C TRP A 174 -12.39 -11.89 35.57
N GLY A 175 -12.89 -11.60 36.76
CA GLY A 175 -14.01 -10.70 37.04
C GLY A 175 -13.92 -9.31 36.40
N ILE A 176 -12.71 -8.76 36.20
CA ILE A 176 -12.52 -7.47 35.52
C ILE A 176 -12.74 -7.60 34.01
N ILE A 177 -12.31 -8.70 33.40
CA ILE A 177 -12.39 -8.90 31.96
C ILE A 177 -13.79 -9.37 31.55
N SER A 178 -14.41 -10.26 32.32
CA SER A 178 -15.78 -10.73 32.09
C SER A 178 -16.80 -9.59 32.07
N ALA A 179 -16.52 -8.47 32.71
CA ALA A 179 -17.44 -7.33 32.77
C ALA A 179 -17.58 -6.56 31.44
N TRP A 180 -16.57 -6.59 30.56
CA TRP A 180 -16.58 -5.80 29.33
C TRP A 180 -16.21 -6.59 28.06
N TYR A 181 -15.53 -7.73 28.20
CA TYR A 181 -15.13 -8.54 27.06
C TYR A 181 -16.27 -9.41 26.54
N ASN A 182 -16.57 -9.29 25.25
CA ASN A 182 -17.56 -10.12 24.57
C ASN A 182 -16.86 -11.02 23.52
N PRO A 183 -16.76 -12.34 23.74
CA PRO A 183 -16.12 -13.26 22.80
C PRO A 183 -16.72 -13.22 21.38
N ASN A 184 -18.01 -12.90 21.25
CA ASN A 184 -18.71 -12.86 19.98
C ASN A 184 -18.46 -11.58 19.17
N TYR A 185 -17.80 -10.57 19.78
CA TYR A 185 -17.49 -9.31 19.07
C TYR A 185 -16.38 -9.46 18.02
N GLY A 186 -15.54 -10.49 18.12
CA GLY A 186 -14.58 -10.97 17.14
C GLY A 186 -13.84 -9.87 16.36
N VAL A 187 -14.27 -9.65 15.12
CA VAL A 187 -13.70 -8.64 14.19
C VAL A 187 -13.71 -7.24 14.78
N GLY A 188 -14.67 -6.87 15.60
CA GLY A 188 -14.76 -5.55 16.20
C GLY A 188 -13.51 -5.18 17.00
N TYR A 189 -12.89 -6.16 17.67
CA TYR A 189 -11.65 -5.93 18.41
C TYR A 189 -10.46 -5.56 17.52
N VAL A 190 -10.45 -5.99 16.25
CA VAL A 190 -9.44 -5.55 15.27
C VAL A 190 -9.52 -4.05 15.06
N PHE A 191 -10.74 -3.52 14.92
CA PHE A 191 -10.97 -2.08 14.72
C PHE A 191 -10.76 -1.29 16.01
N VAL A 192 -11.12 -1.84 17.17
CA VAL A 192 -10.82 -1.25 18.49
C VAL A 192 -9.30 -1.16 18.72
N ALA A 193 -8.55 -2.21 18.40
CA ALA A 193 -7.09 -2.19 18.50
C ALA A 193 -6.48 -1.10 17.60
N ASN A 194 -7.00 -0.97 16.39
CA ASN A 194 -6.53 0.02 15.42
C ASN A 194 -6.80 1.46 15.89
N ILE A 195 -8.03 1.78 16.32
CA ILE A 195 -8.35 3.13 16.79
C ILE A 195 -7.55 3.50 18.04
N LEU A 196 -7.37 2.59 18.99
CA LEU A 196 -6.56 2.83 20.19
C LEU A 196 -5.09 3.09 19.83
N ALA A 197 -4.50 2.28 18.94
CA ALA A 197 -3.13 2.48 18.49
C ALA A 197 -2.95 3.83 17.78
N THR A 198 -3.90 4.20 16.90
CA THR A 198 -3.91 5.47 16.18
C THR A 198 -4.08 6.66 17.15
N ALA A 199 -4.97 6.55 18.13
CA ALA A 199 -5.20 7.59 19.12
C ALA A 199 -3.95 7.83 19.99
N ILE A 200 -3.32 6.76 20.50
CA ILE A 200 -2.09 6.85 21.30
C ILE A 200 -0.97 7.47 20.46
N GLN A 201 -0.77 7.04 19.23
CA GLN A 201 0.22 7.62 18.31
C GLN A 201 -0.02 9.12 18.13
N THR A 202 -1.28 9.52 17.92
CA THR A 202 -1.65 10.92 17.70
C THR A 202 -1.48 11.77 18.96
N ILE A 203 -1.77 11.23 20.14
CA ILE A 203 -1.44 11.88 21.42
C ILE A 203 0.06 12.14 21.53
N CYS A 204 0.90 11.17 21.14
CA CYS A 204 2.36 11.35 21.12
C CYS A 204 2.84 12.35 20.04
N LEU A 205 1.99 12.70 19.05
CA LEU A 205 2.25 13.77 18.08
C LEU A 205 1.88 15.17 18.57
N LEU A 206 1.12 15.32 19.67
CA LEU A 206 0.68 16.62 20.18
C LEU A 206 1.82 17.63 20.39
N PRO A 207 3.04 17.24 20.85
CA PRO A 207 4.15 18.19 20.92
C PRO A 207 4.48 18.85 19.58
N ALA A 208 4.41 18.10 18.47
CA ALA A 208 4.62 18.65 17.13
C ALA A 208 3.47 19.58 16.70
N VAL A 209 2.24 19.30 17.13
CA VAL A 209 1.07 20.17 16.93
C VAL A 209 1.27 21.49 17.68
N TRP A 210 1.60 21.42 18.96
CA TRP A 210 1.84 22.62 19.80
C TRP A 210 2.99 23.48 19.30
N GLU A 211 4.05 22.88 18.74
CA GLU A 211 5.17 23.63 18.19
C GLU A 211 4.72 24.60 17.07
N GLY A 212 3.71 24.22 16.31
CA GLY A 212 3.10 25.08 15.27
C GLY A 212 2.44 26.35 15.79
N PHE A 213 1.87 26.28 16.98
CA PHE A 213 1.19 27.42 17.63
C PHE A 213 2.09 28.24 18.55
N ARG A 214 3.31 27.77 18.81
CA ARG A 214 4.25 28.44 19.72
C ARG A 214 4.82 29.69 19.05
N LYS A 215 4.55 30.86 19.62
CA LYS A 215 5.19 32.13 19.20
C LYS A 215 6.71 31.99 19.41
N LYS A 216 7.50 32.26 18.38
CA LYS A 216 8.94 32.49 18.55
C LYS A 216 9.11 33.83 19.26
N ASN A 217 9.43 33.80 20.54
CA ASN A 217 9.90 34.96 21.27
C ASN A 217 11.29 35.37 20.72
N GLY A 218 11.32 36.28 19.76
CA GLY A 218 12.55 36.87 19.21
C GLY A 218 12.25 38.30 18.83
N LEU A 219 13.10 39.23 19.24
CA LEU A 219 13.01 40.70 19.13
C LEU A 219 12.82 41.26 17.68
N LEU A 220 12.66 40.44 16.67
CA LEU A 220 12.50 40.81 15.27
C LEU A 220 11.38 40.05 14.54
N ALA A 221 10.40 39.47 15.24
CA ALA A 221 9.24 38.90 14.57
C ALA A 221 8.24 40.02 14.25
N PRO A 222 7.86 40.22 12.96
CA PRO A 222 6.77 41.14 12.66
C PRO A 222 5.51 40.69 13.37
N ASP A 223 4.75 41.67 13.91
CA ASP A 223 3.56 41.52 14.75
C ASP A 223 2.35 40.85 14.08
N SER A 224 2.54 40.22 12.91
CA SER A 224 1.49 39.69 12.05
C SER A 224 1.66 38.18 11.72
N GLN A 225 2.03 37.35 12.68
CA GLN A 225 1.95 35.88 12.45
C GLN A 225 0.46 35.48 12.48
N GLN A 226 -0.16 35.47 11.30
CA GLN A 226 -1.50 34.93 11.15
C GLN A 226 -1.46 33.41 11.41
N ILE A 227 -2.25 32.97 12.39
CA ILE A 227 -2.41 31.54 12.70
C ILE A 227 -3.10 30.83 11.54
N PHE A 228 -3.99 31.54 10.80
CA PHE A 228 -4.75 31.00 9.68
C PHE A 228 -4.89 32.06 8.59
N SER A 229 -4.72 31.67 7.34
CA SER A 229 -4.89 32.53 6.17
C SER A 229 -5.80 31.89 5.13
N TRP A 230 -6.94 32.52 4.85
CA TRP A 230 -7.88 32.07 3.83
C TRP A 230 -7.30 32.12 2.41
N ASP A 231 -6.52 33.16 2.12
CA ASP A 231 -5.92 33.32 0.78
C ASP A 231 -4.85 32.25 0.52
N LEU A 232 -4.06 31.95 1.55
CA LEU A 232 -3.10 30.84 1.50
C LEU A 232 -3.84 29.51 1.33
N LEU A 233 -4.91 29.26 2.08
CA LEU A 233 -5.72 28.05 1.95
C LEU A 233 -6.27 27.88 0.53
N LYS A 234 -6.85 28.94 -0.06
CA LYS A 234 -7.35 28.91 -1.44
C LYS A 234 -6.25 28.53 -2.44
N GLN A 235 -5.05 29.12 -2.29
CA GLN A 235 -3.90 28.79 -3.14
C GLN A 235 -3.48 27.33 -2.97
N MET A 236 -3.39 26.83 -1.73
CA MET A 236 -3.05 25.45 -1.41
C MET A 236 -4.09 24.49 -1.97
N LEU A 237 -5.38 24.74 -1.80
CA LEU A 237 -6.46 23.90 -2.34
C LEU A 237 -6.44 23.87 -3.87
N ARG A 238 -6.27 25.02 -4.52
CA ARG A 238 -6.15 25.09 -5.99
C ARG A 238 -5.02 24.23 -6.54
N TYR A 239 -3.94 24.11 -5.77
CA TYR A 239 -2.82 23.23 -6.11
C TYR A 239 -3.09 21.75 -5.76
N SER A 240 -3.69 21.49 -4.60
CA SER A 240 -3.85 20.15 -4.05
C SER A 240 -5.02 19.37 -4.66
N LEU A 241 -6.12 20.03 -5.05
CA LEU A 241 -7.30 19.36 -5.62
C LEU A 241 -7.02 18.55 -6.92
N PRO A 242 -6.23 19.06 -7.88
CA PRO A 242 -5.83 18.21 -9.02
C PRO A 242 -5.02 16.97 -8.60
N LEU A 243 -4.18 17.11 -7.56
CA LEU A 243 -3.41 15.98 -7.02
C LEU A 243 -4.29 14.98 -6.30
N LEU A 244 -5.41 15.42 -5.71
CA LEU A 244 -6.40 14.52 -5.12
C LEU A 244 -6.95 13.54 -6.14
N VAL A 245 -7.35 14.01 -7.33
CA VAL A 245 -7.88 13.12 -8.39
C VAL A 245 -6.86 12.05 -8.75
N LEU A 246 -5.60 12.44 -8.92
CA LEU A 246 -4.51 11.50 -9.19
C LEU A 246 -4.31 10.50 -8.04
N GLY A 247 -4.35 10.99 -6.79
CA GLY A 247 -4.22 10.15 -5.59
C GLY A 247 -5.37 9.16 -5.44
N VAL A 248 -6.61 9.62 -5.62
CA VAL A 248 -7.82 8.77 -5.56
C VAL A 248 -7.78 7.68 -6.64
N CYS A 249 -7.52 8.03 -7.90
CA CYS A 249 -7.39 7.03 -8.96
C CYS A 249 -6.23 6.06 -8.70
N GLY A 250 -5.12 6.55 -8.13
CA GLY A 250 -3.97 5.71 -7.78
C GLY A 250 -4.28 4.70 -6.69
N ILE A 251 -5.02 5.07 -5.64
CA ILE A 251 -5.42 4.13 -4.58
C ILE A 251 -6.56 3.22 -5.04
N MET A 252 -7.51 3.72 -5.84
CA MET A 252 -8.57 2.89 -6.44
C MET A 252 -7.99 1.75 -7.27
N ASN A 253 -6.97 1.99 -8.09
CA ASN A 253 -6.30 0.92 -8.84
C ASN A 253 -5.69 -0.18 -7.94
N GLN A 254 -5.47 0.10 -6.65
CA GLN A 254 -4.91 -0.85 -5.70
C GLN A 254 -5.96 -1.51 -4.81
N THR A 255 -7.16 -0.95 -4.69
CA THR A 255 -8.16 -1.37 -3.68
C THR A 255 -9.53 -1.65 -4.26
N LEU A 256 -9.82 -1.20 -5.48
CA LEU A 256 -11.13 -1.25 -6.08
C LEU A 256 -11.63 -2.70 -6.26
N ASP A 257 -10.72 -3.63 -6.50
CA ASP A 257 -10.97 -5.07 -6.58
C ASP A 257 -11.61 -5.64 -5.31
N ARG A 258 -11.27 -5.09 -4.15
CA ARG A 258 -11.80 -5.50 -2.84
C ARG A 258 -13.00 -4.65 -2.41
N ILE A 259 -13.06 -3.40 -2.85
CA ILE A 259 -14.19 -2.51 -2.59
C ILE A 259 -15.42 -2.96 -3.36
N LEU A 260 -15.28 -3.25 -4.66
CA LEU A 260 -16.40 -3.58 -5.55
C LEU A 260 -16.87 -5.02 -5.43
N PHE A 261 -16.03 -5.93 -4.96
CA PHE A 261 -16.37 -7.35 -4.91
C PHE A 261 -17.73 -7.66 -4.26
N PRO A 262 -18.06 -7.15 -3.05
CA PRO A 262 -19.35 -7.44 -2.42
C PRO A 262 -20.55 -6.86 -3.17
N PHE A 263 -20.34 -5.84 -4.02
CA PHE A 263 -21.43 -5.23 -4.80
C PHE A 263 -21.74 -5.97 -6.09
N PHE A 264 -20.76 -6.70 -6.64
CA PHE A 264 -20.94 -7.44 -7.89
C PHE A 264 -21.08 -8.94 -7.70
N TYR A 265 -20.72 -9.47 -6.55
CA TYR A 265 -20.87 -10.88 -6.25
C TYR A 265 -22.26 -11.17 -5.73
N GLU A 266 -23.03 -12.00 -6.47
CA GLU A 266 -24.43 -12.29 -6.17
C GLU A 266 -24.64 -13.42 -5.14
N GLY A 267 -23.57 -14.12 -4.73
CA GLY A 267 -23.62 -15.20 -3.74
C GLY A 267 -23.79 -14.69 -2.31
N ALA A 268 -24.50 -15.44 -1.49
CA ALA A 268 -24.67 -15.14 -0.06
C ALA A 268 -23.38 -15.20 0.75
N ASP A 269 -22.33 -15.81 0.21
CA ASP A 269 -21.01 -16.00 0.81
C ASP A 269 -19.97 -14.94 0.38
N ALA A 270 -20.42 -13.78 -0.11
CA ALA A 270 -19.53 -12.71 -0.62
C ALA A 270 -18.39 -12.35 0.34
N GLN A 271 -18.67 -12.23 1.64
CA GLN A 271 -17.65 -11.91 2.64
C GLN A 271 -16.64 -13.05 2.85
N THR A 272 -17.12 -14.31 2.79
CA THR A 272 -16.27 -15.50 2.85
C THR A 272 -15.30 -15.55 1.66
N GLN A 273 -15.83 -15.38 0.45
CA GLN A 273 -15.03 -15.32 -0.77
C GLN A 273 -13.99 -14.19 -0.75
N LEU A 274 -14.38 -13.02 -0.25
CA LEU A 274 -13.50 -11.89 -0.09
C LEU A 274 -12.42 -12.14 0.98
N GLY A 275 -12.77 -12.85 2.05
CA GLY A 275 -11.82 -13.26 3.09
C GLY A 275 -10.76 -14.19 2.55
N ILE A 276 -11.14 -15.20 1.79
CA ILE A 276 -10.24 -16.14 1.12
C ILE A 276 -9.30 -15.38 0.15
N TYR A 277 -9.88 -14.50 -0.67
CA TYR A 277 -9.10 -13.64 -1.56
C TYR A 277 -8.11 -12.77 -0.80
N GLY A 278 -8.58 -12.06 0.23
CA GLY A 278 -7.76 -11.14 1.04
C GLY A 278 -6.59 -11.83 1.72
N ALA A 279 -6.78 -13.04 2.29
CA ALA A 279 -5.73 -13.82 2.91
C ALA A 279 -4.67 -14.26 1.90
N CYS A 280 -5.07 -14.80 0.76
CA CYS A 280 -4.16 -15.24 -0.29
C CYS A 280 -3.45 -14.07 -0.98
N PHE A 281 -4.15 -12.92 -1.17
CA PHE A 281 -3.56 -11.68 -1.65
C PHE A 281 -2.40 -11.21 -0.76
N LYS A 282 -2.53 -11.36 0.56
CA LYS A 282 -1.48 -11.01 1.52
C LYS A 282 -0.25 -11.92 1.42
N VAL A 283 -0.40 -13.18 1.04
CA VAL A 283 0.76 -14.06 0.78
C VAL A 283 1.62 -13.47 -0.34
N ALA A 284 1.01 -12.99 -1.42
CA ALA A 284 1.73 -12.37 -2.54
C ALA A 284 2.33 -10.98 -2.22
N MET A 285 1.99 -10.38 -1.08
CA MET A 285 2.39 -9.00 -0.71
C MET A 285 3.91 -8.83 -0.55
N VAL A 286 4.66 -9.91 -0.38
CA VAL A 286 6.14 -9.90 -0.36
C VAL A 286 6.71 -9.24 -1.61
N MET A 287 6.12 -9.52 -2.80
CA MET A 287 6.51 -8.87 -4.06
C MET A 287 6.28 -7.34 -4.02
N MET A 288 5.16 -6.91 -3.42
CA MET A 288 4.89 -5.47 -3.25
C MET A 288 5.93 -4.82 -2.33
N MET A 289 6.35 -5.48 -1.26
CA MET A 289 7.40 -4.96 -0.37
C MET A 289 8.73 -4.81 -1.10
N PHE A 290 9.11 -5.79 -1.94
CA PHE A 290 10.28 -5.69 -2.80
C PHE A 290 10.17 -4.50 -3.76
N THR A 291 9.05 -4.35 -4.45
CA THR A 291 8.79 -3.23 -5.37
C THR A 291 8.93 -1.88 -4.66
N GLN A 292 8.43 -1.77 -3.43
CA GLN A 292 8.55 -0.54 -2.64
C GLN A 292 10.00 -0.29 -2.18
N ALA A 293 10.71 -1.32 -1.75
CA ALA A 293 12.12 -1.19 -1.37
C ALA A 293 12.96 -0.72 -2.56
N PHE A 294 12.75 -1.32 -3.73
CA PHE A 294 13.38 -0.90 -4.97
C PHE A 294 13.04 0.57 -5.31
N ARG A 295 11.77 0.95 -5.20
CA ARG A 295 11.32 2.32 -5.44
C ARG A 295 12.02 3.32 -4.54
N TYR A 296 12.10 3.09 -3.23
CA TYR A 296 12.77 3.98 -2.29
C TYR A 296 14.27 4.17 -2.60
N ALA A 297 14.93 3.13 -3.10
CA ALA A 297 16.32 3.21 -3.49
C ALA A 297 16.51 3.91 -4.85
N TYR A 298 15.60 3.66 -5.79
CA TYR A 298 15.73 4.08 -7.18
C TYR A 298 15.25 5.52 -7.44
N GLU A 299 14.17 5.96 -6.79
CA GLU A 299 13.56 7.28 -7.01
C GLU A 299 14.54 8.45 -6.79
N PRO A 300 15.32 8.50 -5.69
CA PRO A 300 16.32 9.55 -5.49
C PRO A 300 17.43 9.54 -6.53
N PHE A 301 17.82 8.34 -7.00
CA PHE A 301 18.84 8.18 -8.03
C PHE A 301 18.39 8.79 -9.37
N VAL A 302 17.15 8.54 -9.77
CA VAL A 302 16.59 9.08 -11.02
C VAL A 302 16.58 10.60 -11.01
N PHE A 303 16.09 11.23 -9.95
CA PHE A 303 16.00 12.68 -9.86
C PHE A 303 17.35 13.37 -9.69
N ALA A 304 18.34 12.72 -9.07
CA ALA A 304 19.67 13.29 -8.91
C ALA A 304 20.48 13.34 -10.22
N LYS A 305 20.29 12.38 -11.14
CA LYS A 305 21.05 12.23 -12.38
C LYS A 305 20.31 12.66 -13.64
N HIS A 306 19.14 13.25 -13.53
CA HIS A 306 18.26 13.60 -14.64
C HIS A 306 18.94 14.41 -15.78
N LYS A 307 19.97 15.19 -15.51
CA LYS A 307 20.64 16.05 -16.51
C LYS A 307 21.74 15.35 -17.34
N ASP A 308 22.14 14.15 -16.99
CA ASP A 308 23.25 13.45 -17.65
C ASP A 308 22.73 12.47 -18.71
N ARG A 309 23.31 12.47 -19.92
CA ARG A 309 22.98 11.51 -20.99
C ARG A 309 23.24 10.05 -20.58
N GLU A 310 24.19 9.79 -19.71
CA GLU A 310 24.46 8.45 -19.15
C GLU A 310 23.35 7.94 -18.24
N SER A 311 22.48 8.83 -17.73
CA SER A 311 21.37 8.45 -16.85
C SER A 311 20.31 7.61 -17.55
N VAL A 312 20.09 7.83 -18.85
CA VAL A 312 19.06 7.12 -19.63
C VAL A 312 19.38 5.62 -19.75
N ALA A 313 20.66 5.28 -19.94
CA ALA A 313 21.12 3.89 -19.95
C ALA A 313 20.97 3.24 -18.56
N ALA A 314 21.23 4.01 -17.49
CA ALA A 314 21.04 3.53 -16.12
C ALA A 314 19.56 3.25 -15.79
N TYR A 315 18.62 3.99 -16.37
CA TYR A 315 17.18 3.71 -16.22
C TYR A 315 16.78 2.39 -16.90
N ALA A 316 17.33 2.12 -18.09
CA ALA A 316 17.11 0.86 -18.80
C ALA A 316 17.67 -0.34 -18.02
N ASP A 317 18.89 -0.20 -17.49
CA ASP A 317 19.52 -1.24 -16.66
C ASP A 317 18.72 -1.50 -15.37
N ALA A 318 18.29 -0.44 -14.67
CA ALA A 318 17.49 -0.57 -13.45
C ALA A 318 16.17 -1.32 -13.70
N MET A 319 15.47 -1.01 -14.80
CA MET A 319 14.26 -1.72 -15.22
C MET A 319 14.55 -3.21 -15.48
N LYS A 320 15.62 -3.50 -16.24
CA LYS A 320 16.02 -4.89 -16.53
C LYS A 320 16.26 -5.68 -15.25
N TYR A 321 17.09 -5.16 -14.34
CA TYR A 321 17.37 -5.85 -13.08
C TYR A 321 16.16 -5.94 -12.16
N TYR A 322 15.31 -4.91 -12.11
CA TYR A 322 14.03 -4.99 -11.41
C TYR A 322 13.20 -6.19 -11.87
N ILE A 323 13.05 -6.37 -13.18
CA ILE A 323 12.27 -7.47 -13.76
C ILE A 323 12.93 -8.83 -13.44
N ILE A 324 14.25 -8.94 -13.58
CA ILE A 324 14.99 -10.18 -13.29
C ILE A 324 14.80 -10.60 -11.83
N PHE A 325 14.99 -9.69 -10.89
CA PHE A 325 14.81 -10.00 -9.46
C PHE A 325 13.35 -10.24 -9.09
N SER A 326 12.40 -9.54 -9.72
CA SER A 326 10.96 -9.82 -9.54
C SER A 326 10.60 -11.22 -10.02
N TYR A 327 11.17 -11.68 -11.11
CA TYR A 327 10.97 -13.06 -11.59
C TYR A 327 11.59 -14.12 -10.67
N MET A 328 12.74 -13.83 -10.07
CA MET A 328 13.32 -14.71 -9.07
C MET A 328 12.40 -14.85 -7.84
N ILE A 329 11.81 -13.74 -7.38
CA ILE A 329 10.84 -13.76 -6.27
C ILE A 329 9.56 -14.49 -6.69
N LEU A 330 9.04 -14.25 -7.90
CA LEU A 330 7.88 -14.97 -8.44
C LEU A 330 8.09 -16.47 -8.40
N LEU A 331 9.21 -16.96 -8.95
CA LEU A 331 9.55 -18.39 -8.97
C LEU A 331 9.69 -18.92 -7.54
N GLY A 332 10.42 -18.23 -6.67
CA GLY A 332 10.56 -18.59 -5.27
C GLY A 332 9.20 -18.71 -4.57
N MET A 333 8.33 -17.72 -4.71
CA MET A 333 7.00 -17.73 -4.09
C MET A 333 6.11 -18.87 -4.60
N ILE A 334 6.15 -19.17 -5.91
CA ILE A 334 5.34 -20.25 -6.49
C ILE A 334 5.89 -21.63 -6.11
N PHE A 335 7.21 -21.83 -6.20
CA PHE A 335 7.83 -23.13 -5.91
C PHE A 335 7.78 -23.52 -4.43
N TYR A 336 7.74 -22.53 -3.54
CA TYR A 336 7.60 -22.73 -2.10
C TYR A 336 6.19 -22.43 -1.58
N LEU A 337 5.18 -22.35 -2.47
CA LEU A 337 3.82 -22.03 -2.07
C LEU A 337 3.25 -23.05 -1.07
N ASP A 338 3.62 -24.33 -1.18
CA ASP A 338 3.25 -25.38 -0.24
C ASP A 338 3.85 -25.20 1.17
N LEU A 339 4.94 -24.43 1.30
CA LEU A 339 5.47 -23.99 2.59
C LEU A 339 4.82 -22.66 3.03
N LEU A 340 4.66 -21.72 2.11
CA LEU A 340 4.10 -20.40 2.41
C LEU A 340 2.61 -20.45 2.76
N LYS A 341 1.89 -21.49 2.36
CA LYS A 341 0.47 -21.68 2.74
C LYS A 341 0.25 -21.68 4.25
N PHE A 342 1.24 -22.11 5.06
CA PHE A 342 1.14 -22.11 6.52
C PHE A 342 1.16 -20.71 7.15
N ILE A 343 1.41 -19.65 6.38
CA ILE A 343 1.23 -18.25 6.81
C ILE A 343 -0.25 -17.97 7.07
N ILE A 344 -1.16 -18.67 6.39
CA ILE A 344 -2.61 -18.53 6.53
C ILE A 344 -3.24 -19.84 6.99
N ALA A 345 -4.38 -19.77 7.68
CA ALA A 345 -5.05 -20.97 8.16
C ALA A 345 -5.50 -21.89 7.02
N PRO A 346 -5.58 -23.23 7.27
CA PRO A 346 -5.94 -24.22 6.25
C PRO A 346 -7.28 -23.94 5.54
N SER A 347 -8.23 -23.34 6.24
CA SER A 347 -9.53 -22.97 5.67
C SER A 347 -9.42 -22.01 4.46
N TYR A 348 -8.33 -21.25 4.33
CA TYR A 348 -8.11 -20.29 3.24
C TYR A 348 -7.31 -20.89 2.06
N TRP A 349 -6.80 -22.12 2.14
CA TRP A 349 -5.88 -22.68 1.14
C TRP A 349 -6.49 -22.85 -0.25
N GLU A 350 -7.81 -23.01 -0.35
CA GLU A 350 -8.49 -23.07 -1.65
C GLU A 350 -8.26 -21.83 -2.52
N GLY A 351 -7.99 -20.68 -1.89
CA GLY A 351 -7.69 -19.42 -2.56
C GLY A 351 -6.24 -19.25 -3.01
N LEU A 352 -5.31 -20.16 -2.67
CA LEU A 352 -3.90 -20.04 -3.05
C LEU A 352 -3.65 -19.97 -4.55
N LYS A 353 -4.59 -20.46 -5.36
CA LYS A 353 -4.59 -20.30 -6.84
C LYS A 353 -4.56 -18.84 -7.31
N VAL A 354 -4.93 -17.89 -6.43
CA VAL A 354 -4.86 -16.44 -6.69
C VAL A 354 -3.42 -15.93 -6.64
N VAL A 355 -2.55 -16.54 -5.82
CA VAL A 355 -1.21 -16.03 -5.53
C VAL A 355 -0.37 -15.81 -6.80
N PRO A 356 -0.26 -16.75 -7.74
CA PRO A 356 0.47 -16.53 -8.98
C PRO A 356 -0.05 -15.32 -9.77
N VAL A 357 -1.36 -15.15 -9.85
CA VAL A 357 -2.00 -14.04 -10.58
C VAL A 357 -1.66 -12.69 -9.94
N VAL A 358 -1.75 -12.61 -8.61
CA VAL A 358 -1.43 -11.38 -7.86
C VAL A 358 0.07 -11.06 -7.93
N LEU A 359 0.95 -12.06 -7.97
CA LEU A 359 2.39 -11.83 -8.18
C LEU A 359 2.67 -11.15 -9.52
N TRP A 360 2.01 -11.59 -10.60
CA TRP A 360 2.09 -10.91 -11.90
C TRP A 360 1.54 -9.48 -11.83
N THR A 361 0.44 -9.25 -11.11
CA THR A 361 -0.10 -7.90 -10.88
C THR A 361 0.97 -6.98 -10.29
N TYR A 362 1.68 -7.41 -9.25
CA TYR A 362 2.73 -6.60 -8.61
C TYR A 362 3.96 -6.38 -9.51
N ILE A 363 4.31 -7.35 -10.36
CA ILE A 363 5.38 -7.18 -11.36
C ILE A 363 4.99 -6.08 -12.35
N PHE A 364 3.79 -6.16 -12.95
CA PHE A 364 3.32 -5.16 -13.90
C PHE A 364 3.17 -3.78 -13.26
N GLN A 365 2.68 -3.72 -12.02
CA GLN A 365 2.62 -2.49 -11.24
C GLN A 365 4.01 -1.86 -11.06
N GLY A 366 5.01 -2.65 -10.70
CA GLY A 366 6.36 -2.15 -10.49
C GLY A 366 7.05 -1.73 -11.79
N VAL A 367 6.81 -2.45 -12.90
CA VAL A 367 7.27 -2.03 -14.24
C VAL A 367 6.58 -0.73 -14.65
N TYR A 368 5.26 -0.62 -14.48
CA TYR A 368 4.52 0.63 -14.72
C TYR A 368 5.08 1.78 -13.89
N PHE A 369 5.42 1.50 -12.64
CA PHE A 369 6.03 2.51 -11.76
C PHE A 369 7.38 3.00 -12.32
N ASN A 370 8.26 2.09 -12.77
CA ASN A 370 9.51 2.47 -13.42
C ASN A 370 9.28 3.27 -14.71
N LEU A 371 8.31 2.86 -15.51
CA LEU A 371 7.92 3.61 -16.72
C LEU A 371 7.38 5.01 -16.38
N SER A 372 6.81 5.24 -15.18
CA SER A 372 6.24 6.53 -14.81
C SER A 372 7.24 7.68 -14.80
N PHE A 373 8.55 7.41 -14.80
CA PHE A 373 9.58 8.45 -14.78
C PHE A 373 9.60 9.27 -16.07
N TRP A 374 9.22 8.72 -17.23
CA TRP A 374 9.23 9.50 -18.45
C TRP A 374 8.33 10.75 -18.34
N TYR A 375 7.09 10.63 -17.85
CA TYR A 375 6.20 11.78 -17.74
C TYR A 375 6.53 12.70 -16.53
N LYS A 376 7.20 12.17 -15.50
CA LYS A 376 7.70 12.97 -14.38
C LYS A 376 8.92 13.82 -14.78
N LEU A 377 9.82 13.27 -15.60
CA LEU A 377 11.04 13.95 -16.05
C LEU A 377 10.78 14.92 -17.21
N THR A 378 9.69 14.75 -17.96
CA THR A 378 9.30 15.63 -19.07
C THR A 378 8.19 16.62 -18.70
N ASP A 379 7.85 16.76 -17.40
CA ASP A 379 6.78 17.61 -16.86
C ASP A 379 5.38 17.33 -17.45
N LYS A 380 5.17 16.10 -17.99
CA LYS A 380 3.91 15.66 -18.58
C LYS A 380 3.10 14.79 -17.61
N THR A 381 3.03 15.21 -16.35
CA THR A 381 2.39 14.44 -15.25
C THR A 381 0.90 14.14 -15.48
N GLN A 382 0.25 14.85 -16.39
CA GLN A 382 -1.14 14.59 -16.83
C GLN A 382 -1.32 13.15 -17.34
N TRP A 383 -0.31 12.54 -17.98
CA TRP A 383 -0.37 11.17 -18.44
C TRP A 383 -0.52 10.16 -17.29
N GLY A 384 0.08 10.47 -16.14
CA GLY A 384 -0.14 9.67 -14.92
C GLY A 384 -1.61 9.65 -14.49
N ALA A 385 -2.31 10.79 -14.60
CA ALA A 385 -3.74 10.87 -14.32
C ALA A 385 -4.56 10.08 -15.36
N TYR A 386 -4.29 10.23 -16.66
CA TYR A 386 -4.99 9.48 -17.71
C TYR A 386 -4.85 7.97 -17.57
N PHE A 387 -3.63 7.48 -17.31
CA PHE A 387 -3.41 6.05 -17.07
C PHE A 387 -4.11 5.56 -15.79
N SER A 388 -4.10 6.35 -14.72
CA SER A 388 -4.77 5.97 -13.48
C SER A 388 -6.29 5.91 -13.64
N ILE A 389 -6.90 6.88 -14.33
CA ILE A 389 -8.34 6.89 -14.64
C ILE A 389 -8.70 5.69 -15.52
N LEU A 390 -7.93 5.45 -16.58
CA LEU A 390 -8.15 4.30 -17.46
C LEU A 390 -8.08 2.98 -16.67
N GLY A 391 -7.10 2.84 -15.75
CA GLY A 391 -6.99 1.68 -14.90
C GLY A 391 -8.22 1.44 -14.03
N VAL A 392 -8.78 2.50 -13.44
CA VAL A 392 -10.04 2.44 -12.67
C VAL A 392 -11.19 1.95 -13.54
N ILE A 393 -11.32 2.49 -14.76
CA ILE A 393 -12.38 2.09 -15.70
C ILE A 393 -12.23 0.60 -16.08
N ILE A 394 -11.02 0.16 -16.42
CA ILE A 394 -10.74 -1.24 -16.78
C ILE A 394 -11.11 -2.16 -15.61
N THR A 395 -10.65 -1.83 -14.39
CA THR A 395 -10.94 -2.64 -13.21
C THR A 395 -12.45 -2.70 -12.95
N PHE A 396 -13.15 -1.56 -12.99
CA PHE A 396 -14.59 -1.50 -12.79
C PHE A 396 -15.35 -2.37 -13.80
N VAL A 397 -15.07 -2.21 -15.09
CA VAL A 397 -15.75 -2.97 -16.17
C VAL A 397 -15.49 -4.47 -16.04
N LEU A 398 -14.23 -4.86 -15.83
CA LEU A 398 -13.91 -6.29 -15.68
C LEU A 398 -14.51 -6.90 -14.41
N GLN A 399 -14.56 -6.16 -13.31
CA GLN A 399 -15.24 -6.61 -12.09
C GLN A 399 -16.73 -6.81 -12.34
N ALA A 400 -17.42 -5.84 -12.92
CA ALA A 400 -18.86 -5.92 -13.19
C ALA A 400 -19.23 -7.10 -14.09
N ILE A 401 -18.38 -7.45 -15.06
CA ILE A 401 -18.64 -8.55 -16.00
C ILE A 401 -18.28 -9.92 -15.43
N PHE A 402 -17.15 -10.02 -14.74
CA PHE A 402 -16.56 -11.32 -14.40
C PHE A 402 -16.73 -11.74 -12.94
N VAL A 403 -16.89 -10.81 -11.98
CA VAL A 403 -17.12 -11.19 -10.57
C VAL A 403 -18.37 -12.04 -10.39
N PRO A 404 -19.54 -11.74 -11.03
CA PRO A 404 -20.72 -12.60 -10.93
C PRO A 404 -20.48 -14.03 -11.44
N ARG A 405 -19.52 -14.22 -12.36
CA ARG A 405 -19.29 -15.50 -13.06
C ARG A 405 -18.24 -16.37 -12.41
N ILE A 406 -17.10 -15.79 -12.01
CA ILE A 406 -15.93 -16.53 -11.54
C ILE A 406 -15.41 -16.05 -10.15
N GLY A 407 -16.24 -15.28 -9.43
CA GLY A 407 -15.97 -14.86 -8.06
C GLY A 407 -14.63 -14.11 -7.89
N TYR A 408 -13.92 -14.37 -6.80
CA TYR A 408 -12.69 -13.64 -6.45
C TYR A 408 -11.53 -13.82 -7.45
N MET A 409 -11.55 -14.85 -8.31
CA MET A 409 -10.57 -14.95 -9.38
C MET A 409 -10.68 -13.80 -10.38
N ALA A 410 -11.91 -13.28 -10.60
CA ALA A 410 -12.12 -12.08 -11.41
C ALA A 410 -11.45 -10.85 -10.80
N SER A 411 -11.46 -10.72 -9.48
CA SER A 411 -10.80 -9.61 -8.76
C SER A 411 -9.28 -9.62 -8.98
N ALA A 412 -8.65 -10.79 -8.86
CA ALA A 412 -7.23 -10.93 -9.17
C ALA A 412 -6.91 -10.65 -10.65
N ALA A 413 -7.69 -11.25 -11.55
CA ALA A 413 -7.48 -11.11 -13.00
C ALA A 413 -7.70 -9.67 -13.48
N SER A 414 -8.73 -8.97 -13.00
CA SER A 414 -9.02 -7.58 -13.38
C SER A 414 -7.89 -6.63 -12.97
N SER A 415 -7.32 -6.78 -11.78
CA SER A 415 -6.15 -6.01 -11.34
C SER A 415 -4.92 -6.32 -12.20
N THR A 416 -4.70 -7.58 -12.57
CA THR A 416 -3.59 -7.99 -13.44
C THR A 416 -3.72 -7.37 -14.82
N VAL A 417 -4.90 -7.47 -15.44
CA VAL A 417 -5.18 -6.88 -16.77
C VAL A 417 -5.07 -5.36 -16.73
N CYS A 418 -5.58 -4.72 -15.67
CA CYS A 418 -5.46 -3.29 -15.46
C CYS A 418 -3.97 -2.85 -15.53
N TYR A 419 -3.13 -3.42 -14.65
CA TYR A 419 -1.72 -3.03 -14.61
C TYR A 419 -0.94 -3.43 -15.87
N LEU A 420 -1.28 -4.55 -16.51
CA LEU A 420 -0.71 -4.92 -17.81
C LEU A 420 -1.02 -3.87 -18.87
N VAL A 421 -2.28 -3.46 -18.99
CA VAL A 421 -2.72 -2.49 -20.02
C VAL A 421 -2.09 -1.13 -19.79
N ILE A 422 -2.15 -0.58 -18.55
CA ILE A 422 -1.56 0.73 -18.28
C ILE A 422 -0.03 0.72 -18.38
N MET A 423 0.62 -0.39 -18.08
CA MET A 423 2.06 -0.60 -18.27
C MET A 423 2.42 -0.54 -19.76
N LEU A 424 1.72 -1.31 -20.61
CA LEU A 424 1.96 -1.31 -22.06
C LEU A 424 1.69 0.06 -22.67
N LEU A 425 0.58 0.71 -22.32
CA LEU A 425 0.27 2.06 -22.79
C LEU A 425 1.32 3.07 -22.35
N SER A 426 1.77 3.01 -21.08
CA SER A 426 2.83 3.89 -20.60
C SER A 426 4.15 3.69 -21.37
N TYR A 427 4.47 2.45 -21.74
CA TYR A 427 5.64 2.16 -22.58
C TYR A 427 5.51 2.77 -23.98
N PHE A 428 4.41 2.48 -24.70
CA PHE A 428 4.23 2.95 -26.08
C PHE A 428 4.11 4.48 -26.19
N VAL A 429 3.41 5.10 -25.24
CA VAL A 429 3.30 6.57 -25.19
C VAL A 429 4.63 7.19 -24.75
N GLY A 430 5.27 6.62 -23.74
CA GLY A 430 6.52 7.12 -23.19
C GLY A 430 7.66 7.14 -24.21
N ARG A 431 7.75 6.11 -25.06
CA ARG A 431 8.75 6.03 -26.14
C ARG A 431 8.70 7.21 -27.10
N LYS A 432 7.52 7.84 -27.28
CA LYS A 432 7.37 9.02 -28.14
C LYS A 432 7.86 10.32 -27.49
N HIS A 433 8.04 10.32 -26.17
CA HIS A 433 8.40 11.53 -25.40
C HIS A 433 9.79 11.49 -24.79
N LEU A 434 10.22 10.32 -24.35
CA LEU A 434 11.57 10.07 -23.82
C LEU A 434 11.99 8.67 -24.25
N GLU A 435 12.91 8.61 -25.21
CA GLU A 435 13.41 7.34 -25.72
C GLU A 435 14.44 6.77 -24.74
N ILE A 436 13.99 5.81 -23.92
CA ILE A 436 14.85 5.03 -23.03
C ILE A 436 15.16 3.70 -23.73
N PRO A 437 16.42 3.32 -23.91
CA PRO A 437 16.81 2.11 -24.64
C PRO A 437 16.64 0.86 -23.76
N TYR A 438 15.40 0.49 -23.47
CA TYR A 438 15.11 -0.73 -22.72
C TYR A 438 15.56 -1.97 -23.49
N ASP A 439 16.28 -2.86 -22.83
CA ASP A 439 16.73 -4.13 -23.40
C ASP A 439 15.57 -5.16 -23.47
N LEU A 440 14.64 -4.91 -24.40
CA LEU A 440 13.45 -5.76 -24.56
C LEU A 440 13.81 -7.20 -24.95
N ARG A 441 14.96 -7.39 -25.64
CA ARG A 441 15.44 -8.72 -26.02
C ARG A 441 15.79 -9.52 -24.77
N ARG A 442 16.55 -8.95 -23.85
CA ARG A 442 16.89 -9.60 -22.58
C ARG A 442 15.66 -9.82 -21.72
N ILE A 443 14.79 -8.82 -21.58
CA ILE A 443 13.53 -8.93 -20.86
C ILE A 443 12.69 -10.07 -21.42
N GLY A 444 12.58 -10.18 -22.76
CA GLY A 444 11.86 -11.25 -23.44
C GLY A 444 12.45 -12.63 -23.17
N ILE A 445 13.79 -12.77 -23.16
CA ILE A 445 14.49 -14.04 -22.85
C ILE A 445 14.15 -14.47 -21.40
N TYR A 446 14.24 -13.55 -20.43
CA TYR A 446 13.91 -13.91 -19.03
C TYR A 446 12.42 -14.19 -18.84
N THR A 447 11.54 -13.47 -19.52
CA THR A 447 10.10 -13.76 -19.48
C THR A 447 9.80 -15.16 -20.03
N LEU A 448 10.37 -15.50 -21.19
CA LEU A 448 10.23 -16.83 -21.79
C LEU A 448 10.80 -17.92 -20.88
N LEU A 449 11.98 -17.70 -20.30
CA LEU A 449 12.61 -18.62 -19.36
C LEU A 449 11.68 -18.87 -18.16
N VAL A 450 11.13 -17.83 -17.53
CA VAL A 450 10.22 -17.96 -16.38
C VAL A 450 8.95 -18.73 -16.76
N LEU A 451 8.34 -18.39 -17.90
CA LEU A 451 7.15 -19.11 -18.38
C LEU A 451 7.44 -20.60 -18.65
N THR A 452 8.62 -20.91 -19.23
CA THR A 452 9.06 -22.28 -19.47
C THR A 452 9.28 -23.03 -18.18
N LEU A 453 9.96 -22.41 -17.19
CA LEU A 453 10.19 -23.03 -15.88
C LEU A 453 8.89 -23.27 -15.11
N LEU A 454 7.94 -22.33 -15.16
CA LEU A 454 6.62 -22.50 -14.57
C LEU A 454 5.81 -23.59 -15.27
N ALA A 455 5.79 -23.60 -16.60
CA ALA A 455 5.12 -24.65 -17.37
C ALA A 455 5.72 -26.03 -17.05
N GLY A 456 7.05 -26.17 -17.02
CA GLY A 456 7.73 -27.39 -16.62
C GLY A 456 7.38 -27.83 -15.20
N TYR A 457 7.39 -26.91 -14.24
CA TYR A 457 7.01 -27.19 -12.85
C TYR A 457 5.57 -27.72 -12.72
N TYR A 458 4.59 -27.02 -13.32
CA TYR A 458 3.19 -27.44 -13.26
C TYR A 458 2.94 -28.75 -14.01
N THR A 459 3.62 -28.98 -15.15
CA THR A 459 3.51 -30.25 -15.90
C THR A 459 4.07 -31.41 -15.08
N LEU A 460 5.25 -31.26 -14.49
CA LEU A 460 5.84 -32.28 -13.62
C LEU A 460 4.99 -32.56 -12.39
N ALA A 461 4.47 -31.49 -11.76
CA ALA A 461 3.60 -31.62 -10.59
C ALA A 461 2.25 -32.30 -10.90
N HIS A 462 1.80 -32.26 -12.15
CA HIS A 462 0.55 -32.88 -12.59
C HIS A 462 0.77 -34.34 -13.06
N LEU A 463 1.85 -34.59 -13.80
CA LEU A 463 2.12 -35.90 -14.37
C LEU A 463 2.67 -36.92 -13.39
N LEU A 464 3.39 -36.49 -12.35
CA LEU A 464 4.03 -37.34 -11.38
C LEU A 464 3.27 -37.34 -10.05
N PRO A 465 3.04 -38.50 -9.40
CA PRO A 465 2.44 -38.55 -8.05
C PRO A 465 3.48 -38.13 -6.99
N ILE A 466 3.88 -36.87 -7.02
CA ILE A 466 4.92 -36.30 -6.15
C ILE A 466 4.31 -35.64 -4.91
N ASN A 467 4.94 -35.86 -3.77
CA ASN A 467 4.57 -35.21 -2.52
C ASN A 467 5.06 -33.74 -2.48
N GLU A 468 4.60 -32.97 -1.48
CA GLU A 468 4.94 -31.53 -1.34
C GLU A 468 6.45 -31.29 -1.25
N TRP A 469 7.21 -32.17 -0.58
CA TRP A 469 8.66 -32.05 -0.45
C TRP A 469 9.38 -32.25 -1.79
N MET A 470 8.91 -33.20 -2.59
CA MET A 470 9.46 -33.43 -3.94
C MET A 470 9.15 -32.24 -4.86
N LYS A 471 7.94 -31.66 -4.77
CA LYS A 471 7.59 -30.41 -5.51
C LYS A 471 8.55 -29.28 -5.15
N MET A 472 8.82 -29.07 -3.86
CA MET A 472 9.78 -28.06 -3.41
C MET A 472 11.20 -28.37 -3.88
N GLY A 473 11.62 -29.64 -3.87
CA GLY A 473 12.91 -30.07 -4.40
C GLY A 473 13.08 -29.74 -5.89
N ILE A 474 12.07 -30.08 -6.71
CA ILE A 474 12.04 -29.71 -8.12
C ILE A 474 12.09 -28.20 -8.29
N GLY A 475 11.25 -27.46 -7.54
CA GLY A 475 11.24 -26.00 -7.53
C GLY A 475 12.60 -25.40 -7.20
N THR A 476 13.31 -25.97 -6.22
CA THR A 476 14.67 -25.53 -5.86
C THR A 476 15.65 -25.71 -7.01
N ILE A 477 15.61 -26.86 -7.69
CA ILE A 477 16.46 -27.13 -8.86
C ILE A 477 16.16 -26.10 -9.97
N LEU A 478 14.89 -25.85 -10.28
CA LEU A 478 14.49 -24.88 -11.30
C LEU A 478 14.91 -23.45 -10.93
N LEU A 479 14.82 -23.08 -9.64
CA LEU A 479 15.29 -21.78 -9.15
C LEU A 479 16.81 -21.64 -9.28
N ILE A 480 17.57 -22.70 -8.98
CA ILE A 480 19.03 -22.73 -9.19
C ILE A 480 19.35 -22.57 -10.67
N ILE A 481 18.63 -23.26 -11.56
CA ILE A 481 18.80 -23.11 -13.01
C ILE A 481 18.59 -21.65 -13.43
N TYR A 482 17.54 -21.00 -12.93
CA TYR A 482 17.30 -19.59 -13.17
C TYR A 482 18.47 -18.71 -12.70
N CYS A 483 18.96 -18.92 -11.49
CA CYS A 483 20.10 -18.17 -10.92
C CYS A 483 21.39 -18.40 -11.71
N VAL A 484 21.67 -19.63 -12.17
CA VAL A 484 22.84 -19.93 -12.99
C VAL A 484 22.75 -19.22 -14.34
N ILE A 485 21.59 -19.28 -14.99
CA ILE A 485 21.38 -18.58 -16.28
C ILE A 485 21.55 -17.06 -16.09
N PHE A 486 20.97 -16.50 -15.01
CA PHE A 486 21.19 -15.08 -14.66
C PHE A 486 22.69 -14.75 -14.49
N TYR A 487 23.41 -15.57 -13.74
CA TYR A 487 24.84 -15.36 -13.53
C TYR A 487 25.64 -15.40 -14.83
N CYS A 488 25.34 -16.35 -15.72
CA CYS A 488 26.01 -16.49 -17.01
C CYS A 488 25.69 -15.35 -17.98
N LEU A 489 24.45 -14.85 -18.00
CA LEU A 489 24.00 -13.85 -18.96
C LEU A 489 24.28 -12.40 -18.52
N ASP A 490 24.02 -12.07 -17.26
CA ASP A 490 24.07 -10.68 -16.76
C ASP A 490 24.85 -10.51 -15.45
N GLY A 491 25.04 -11.57 -14.66
CA GLY A 491 25.70 -11.49 -13.35
C GLY A 491 27.17 -11.07 -13.42
N LYS A 492 27.92 -11.51 -14.42
CA LYS A 492 29.33 -11.12 -14.65
C LYS A 492 29.47 -9.63 -14.97
N THR A 493 28.51 -9.05 -15.66
CA THR A 493 28.50 -7.62 -15.99
C THR A 493 28.19 -6.74 -14.78
N LEU A 494 27.35 -7.23 -13.87
CA LEU A 494 26.99 -6.55 -12.63
C LEU A 494 28.17 -6.46 -11.66
N ILE A 495 28.99 -7.51 -11.60
CA ILE A 495 30.19 -7.57 -10.74
C ILE A 495 31.34 -6.72 -11.31
N LYS A 496 31.48 -6.63 -12.64
CA LYS A 496 32.53 -5.82 -13.31
C LYS A 496 32.25 -4.31 -13.30
N LYS A 497 31.00 -3.87 -13.11
CA LYS A 497 30.62 -2.45 -13.01
C LYS A 497 30.82 -1.85 -11.60
N LYS A 498 31.24 -2.64 -10.61
CA LYS A 498 31.73 -2.21 -9.30
C LYS A 498 33.23 -1.96 -9.34
#